data_8783b3730930c0226c95a6ed3b8f3058
#
_entry.id   8783b3730930c0226c95a6ed3b8f3058
#
_cell.length_a   1.000
_cell.length_b   1.000
_cell.length_c   1.000
_cell.angle_alpha   90.00
_cell.angle_beta   90.00
_cell.angle_gamma   90.00
#
_symmetry.space_group_name_H-M   'P 1'
#
loop_
_entity.id
_entity.type
_entity.pdbx_description
1 polymer ?
#
loop_
_entity_poly.entity_id
_entity_poly.type
_entity_poly.pdbx_seq_one_letter_code
_entity_poly.pdbx_strand_id
1 'polypeptide(L)'
;YANRVKNIEEKIDIFKKIGTANYNTAGSFFTHPYASATPVFTQNIPNNGTVTYVTSYSGSIFDTQWKVTAGGTEVYDYTFTQSSTNTTFVFTTAPVGALIFQLFDIDLYRLGTVIYNDANEVQEINRNEWYQIKKAPLVAPTTSQPVYLYEDQKIYVYPATITSAIQVSYIKKPADPIWGSVTGALGQFVYNEQTSTQFELHPSEQTELILKILMYAGVIIEDPSLVQIAVEKVQGDDMNEKS
;
A
#
# COMPACT_ATOMS: atom_id res chain seq x y z
N TYR A 1 14.80 25.93 11.08
CA TYR A 1 14.32 24.57 11.41
C TYR A 1 12.82 24.43 11.12
N ALA A 2 11.98 25.33 11.62
CA ALA A 2 10.53 25.28 11.45
C ALA A 2 10.09 25.37 9.96
N ASN A 3 10.72 26.20 9.16
CA ASN A 3 10.42 26.33 7.73
C ASN A 3 10.78 25.06 6.95
N ARG A 4 11.89 24.41 7.33
CA ARG A 4 12.32 23.16 6.69
C ARG A 4 11.35 22.01 6.96
N VAL A 5 10.89 21.87 8.20
CA VAL A 5 9.88 20.87 8.58
C VAL A 5 8.60 21.11 7.80
N LYS A 6 8.12 22.36 7.73
CA LYS A 6 6.92 22.72 6.98
C LYS A 6 7.03 22.39 5.49
N ASN A 7 8.17 22.67 4.86
CA ASN A 7 8.39 22.35 3.44
C ASN A 7 8.37 20.83 3.20
N ILE A 8 8.95 20.03 4.12
CA ILE A 8 8.92 18.57 4.01
C ILE A 8 7.49 18.04 4.20
N GLU A 9 6.72 18.58 5.15
CA GLU A 9 5.32 18.22 5.35
C GLU A 9 4.48 18.51 4.12
N GLU A 10 4.66 19.68 3.49
CA GLU A 10 3.96 20.07 2.26
C GLU A 10 4.26 19.12 1.09
N LYS A 11 5.52 18.67 0.95
CA LYS A 11 5.92 17.67 -0.06
C LYS A 11 5.28 16.30 0.18
N ILE A 12 5.03 15.93 1.45
CA ILE A 12 4.44 14.63 1.83
C ILE A 12 2.91 14.67 1.76
N ASP A 13 2.28 15.84 1.91
CA ASP A 13 0.83 15.97 2.00
C ASP A 13 0.09 15.39 0.78
N ILE A 14 0.69 15.44 -0.42
CA ILE A 14 0.11 14.85 -1.63
C ILE A 14 -0.05 13.32 -1.54
N PHE A 15 0.71 12.66 -0.66
CA PHE A 15 0.68 11.22 -0.45
C PHE A 15 -0.18 10.80 0.74
N LYS A 16 -0.66 11.74 1.55
CA LYS A 16 -1.53 11.42 2.68
C LYS A 16 -2.93 11.04 2.18
N LYS A 17 -3.41 9.89 2.61
CA LYS A 17 -4.74 9.39 2.31
C LYS A 17 -5.45 8.95 3.59
N ILE A 18 -6.78 8.94 3.53
CA ILE A 18 -7.63 8.33 4.53
C ILE A 18 -8.48 7.28 3.81
N GLY A 19 -8.56 6.09 4.38
CA GLY A 19 -9.37 5.01 3.84
C GLY A 19 -9.96 4.13 4.92
N THR A 20 -11.03 3.42 4.59
CA THR A 20 -11.68 2.49 5.51
C THR A 20 -10.90 1.17 5.54
N ALA A 21 -10.54 0.72 6.73
CA ALA A 21 -9.91 -0.57 6.93
C ALA A 21 -10.92 -1.71 6.77
N ASN A 22 -10.47 -2.83 6.19
CA ASN A 22 -11.30 -4.01 5.96
C ASN A 22 -11.17 -4.98 7.14
N TYR A 23 -12.31 -5.38 7.76
CA TYR A 23 -12.29 -6.30 8.89
C TYR A 23 -12.24 -7.75 8.43
N ASN A 24 -11.31 -8.50 9.00
CA ASN A 24 -11.18 -9.95 8.82
C ASN A 24 -11.79 -10.67 10.02
N THR A 25 -12.91 -11.34 9.81
CA THR A 25 -13.69 -11.98 10.89
C THR A 25 -12.96 -13.20 11.48
N ALA A 26 -12.28 -14.01 10.66
CA ALA A 26 -11.61 -15.22 11.12
C ALA A 26 -10.37 -14.92 11.97
N GLY A 27 -9.61 -13.89 11.57
CA GLY A 27 -8.40 -13.47 12.29
C GLY A 27 -8.63 -12.39 13.34
N SER A 28 -9.82 -11.78 13.40
CA SER A 28 -10.16 -10.67 14.31
C SER A 28 -9.19 -9.50 14.21
N PHE A 29 -8.86 -9.10 12.98
CA PHE A 29 -7.99 -7.95 12.68
C PHE A 29 -8.54 -7.14 11.52
N PHE A 30 -8.03 -5.92 11.36
CA PHE A 30 -8.29 -5.10 10.20
C PHE A 30 -7.08 -5.12 9.26
N THR A 31 -7.36 -5.03 7.97
CA THR A 31 -6.36 -4.89 6.92
C THR A 31 -6.44 -3.49 6.32
N HIS A 32 -5.38 -3.08 5.63
CA HIS A 32 -5.33 -1.78 4.98
C HIS A 32 -6.38 -1.63 3.89
N PRO A 33 -6.80 -0.39 3.59
CA PRO A 33 -7.60 -0.11 2.41
C PRO A 33 -6.91 -0.60 1.14
N TYR A 34 -7.68 -1.04 0.15
CA TYR A 34 -7.15 -1.35 -1.17
C TYR A 34 -6.76 -0.06 -1.91
N ALA A 35 -5.68 -0.10 -2.66
CA ALA A 35 -5.23 1.03 -3.48
C ALA A 35 -6.25 1.40 -4.56
N SER A 36 -6.94 0.39 -5.10
CA SER A 36 -7.99 0.52 -6.11
C SER A 36 -9.19 -0.36 -5.78
N ALA A 37 -10.38 0.04 -6.22
CA ALA A 37 -11.56 -0.81 -6.18
C ALA A 37 -11.49 -1.97 -7.19
N THR A 38 -10.60 -1.88 -8.19
CA THR A 38 -10.42 -2.91 -9.21
C THR A 38 -9.28 -3.83 -8.81
N PRO A 39 -9.50 -5.16 -8.73
CA PRO A 39 -8.44 -6.11 -8.45
C PRO A 39 -7.47 -6.22 -9.63
N VAL A 40 -6.18 -6.43 -9.33
CA VAL A 40 -5.13 -6.70 -10.34
C VAL A 40 -5.23 -8.10 -10.93
N PHE A 41 -5.87 -9.00 -10.20
CA PHE A 41 -6.15 -10.37 -10.65
C PHE A 41 -7.51 -10.82 -10.15
N THR A 42 -8.23 -11.55 -10.99
CA THR A 42 -9.50 -12.20 -10.60
C THR A 42 -9.58 -13.56 -11.25
N GLN A 43 -9.89 -14.58 -10.47
CA GLN A 43 -10.16 -15.92 -10.98
C GLN A 43 -11.35 -16.55 -10.27
N ASN A 44 -12.29 -17.04 -11.05
CA ASN A 44 -13.42 -17.83 -10.58
C ASN A 44 -13.04 -19.30 -10.66
N ILE A 45 -13.16 -20.04 -9.55
CA ILE A 45 -12.88 -21.47 -9.50
C ILE A 45 -14.16 -22.17 -9.05
N PRO A 46 -14.66 -23.16 -9.82
CA PRO A 46 -15.79 -23.98 -9.38
C PRO A 46 -15.48 -24.65 -8.04
N ASN A 47 -16.42 -24.59 -7.11
CA ASN A 47 -16.27 -25.28 -5.84
C ASN A 47 -16.50 -26.78 -6.06
N ASN A 48 -15.49 -27.58 -5.77
CA ASN A 48 -15.50 -29.03 -5.86
C ASN A 48 -15.63 -29.72 -4.48
N GLY A 49 -15.88 -28.95 -3.41
CA GLY A 49 -16.03 -29.47 -2.05
C GLY A 49 -14.73 -29.84 -1.36
N THR A 50 -13.58 -29.48 -1.94
CA THR A 50 -12.25 -29.71 -1.33
C THR A 50 -11.83 -28.53 -0.44
N VAL A 51 -10.78 -28.70 0.31
CA VAL A 51 -10.15 -27.63 1.11
C VAL A 51 -8.99 -26.96 0.39
N THR A 52 -8.54 -27.52 -0.75
CA THR A 52 -7.38 -27.00 -1.48
C THR A 52 -7.77 -26.51 -2.88
N TYR A 53 -7.43 -25.29 -3.19
CA TYR A 53 -7.67 -24.64 -4.48
C TYR A 53 -6.40 -23.99 -5.01
N VAL A 54 -6.21 -24.05 -6.32
CA VAL A 54 -5.02 -23.51 -6.98
C VAL A 54 -5.46 -22.44 -8.00
N THR A 55 -4.90 -21.24 -7.87
CA THR A 55 -5.08 -20.16 -8.84
C THR A 55 -3.92 -20.14 -9.83
N SER A 56 -4.13 -19.60 -11.01
CA SER A 56 -3.09 -19.43 -12.03
C SER A 56 -2.20 -18.21 -11.78
N TYR A 57 -2.36 -17.51 -10.64
CA TYR A 57 -1.56 -16.32 -10.35
C TYR A 57 -0.15 -16.72 -9.90
N SER A 58 0.85 -16.19 -10.60
CA SER A 58 2.28 -16.42 -10.35
C SER A 58 3.08 -15.12 -10.20
N GLY A 59 2.40 -13.96 -10.23
CA GLY A 59 3.01 -12.64 -10.06
C GLY A 59 3.47 -12.38 -8.63
N SER A 60 4.09 -11.21 -8.40
CA SER A 60 4.44 -10.77 -7.05
C SER A 60 3.21 -10.60 -6.18
N ILE A 61 3.29 -11.03 -4.93
CA ILE A 61 2.29 -10.78 -3.89
C ILE A 61 2.78 -9.70 -2.89
N PHE A 62 3.90 -9.07 -3.19
CA PHE A 62 4.43 -7.98 -2.39
C PHE A 62 3.55 -6.74 -2.57
N ASP A 63 3.23 -6.07 -1.49
CA ASP A 63 2.29 -4.93 -1.46
C ASP A 63 0.90 -5.27 -2.03
N THR A 64 0.45 -6.52 -1.87
CA THR A 64 -0.88 -6.96 -2.33
C THR A 64 -1.64 -7.71 -1.24
N GLN A 65 -2.95 -7.81 -1.42
CA GLN A 65 -3.84 -8.52 -0.50
C GLN A 65 -4.87 -9.35 -1.25
N TRP A 66 -5.00 -10.61 -0.83
CA TRP A 66 -6.03 -11.51 -1.33
C TRP A 66 -7.38 -11.25 -0.68
N LYS A 67 -8.40 -11.21 -1.51
CA LYS A 67 -9.81 -11.28 -1.13
C LYS A 67 -10.42 -12.52 -1.73
N VAL A 68 -10.91 -13.43 -0.91
CA VAL A 68 -11.56 -14.65 -1.37
C VAL A 68 -13.01 -14.62 -0.96
N THR A 69 -13.93 -14.88 -1.91
CA THR A 69 -15.34 -15.00 -1.63
C THR A 69 -15.86 -16.39 -1.98
N ALA A 70 -16.76 -16.94 -1.18
CA ALA A 70 -17.44 -18.20 -1.40
C ALA A 70 -18.95 -17.96 -1.35
N GLY A 71 -19.68 -18.29 -2.42
CA GLY A 71 -21.12 -18.02 -2.49
C GLY A 71 -21.50 -16.54 -2.33
N GLY A 72 -20.60 -15.61 -2.69
CA GLY A 72 -20.79 -14.16 -2.55
C GLY A 72 -20.41 -13.59 -1.18
N THR A 73 -20.02 -14.43 -0.21
CA THR A 73 -19.56 -13.99 1.12
C THR A 73 -18.04 -14.11 1.20
N GLU A 74 -17.39 -13.10 1.76
CA GLU A 74 -15.95 -13.11 1.97
C GLU A 74 -15.56 -14.15 3.03
N VAL A 75 -14.53 -14.95 2.73
CA VAL A 75 -14.01 -16.02 3.60
C VAL A 75 -12.55 -15.78 3.92
N TYR A 76 -12.14 -16.17 5.14
CA TYR A 76 -10.82 -15.81 5.70
C TYR A 76 -10.10 -16.98 6.37
N ASP A 77 -10.73 -18.15 6.44
CA ASP A 77 -10.22 -19.34 7.12
C ASP A 77 -9.25 -20.15 6.24
N TYR A 78 -8.40 -19.44 5.50
CA TYR A 78 -7.41 -20.04 4.59
C TYR A 78 -5.98 -19.56 4.88
N THR A 79 -5.06 -20.41 4.51
CA THR A 79 -3.65 -20.06 4.30
C THR A 79 -3.33 -20.16 2.82
N PHE A 80 -2.31 -19.46 2.34
CA PHE A 80 -1.88 -19.61 0.97
C PHE A 80 -0.36 -19.73 0.84
N THR A 81 0.07 -20.41 -0.19
CA THR A 81 1.48 -20.54 -0.58
C THR A 81 1.61 -20.21 -2.06
N GLN A 82 2.65 -19.45 -2.40
CA GLN A 82 2.93 -19.09 -3.77
C GLN A 82 4.12 -19.86 -4.31
N SER A 83 3.99 -20.34 -5.54
CA SER A 83 5.07 -20.91 -6.34
C SER A 83 5.37 -19.99 -7.54
N SER A 84 6.36 -20.35 -8.35
CA SER A 84 6.69 -19.62 -9.58
C SER A 84 5.60 -19.72 -10.68
N THR A 85 4.62 -20.59 -10.53
CA THR A 85 3.59 -20.85 -11.55
C THR A 85 2.17 -20.64 -11.07
N ASN A 86 1.93 -20.65 -9.75
CA ASN A 86 0.58 -20.59 -9.19
C ASN A 86 0.58 -20.15 -7.74
N THR A 87 -0.63 -19.85 -7.21
CA THR A 87 -0.87 -19.66 -5.78
C THR A 87 -1.87 -20.70 -5.30
N THR A 88 -1.50 -21.47 -4.27
CA THR A 88 -2.32 -22.52 -3.67
C THR A 88 -2.94 -22.02 -2.37
N PHE A 89 -4.25 -22.16 -2.25
CA PHE A 89 -5.02 -21.83 -1.04
C PHE A 89 -5.45 -23.10 -0.35
N VAL A 90 -5.28 -23.14 0.96
CA VAL A 90 -5.73 -24.25 1.82
C VAL A 90 -6.68 -23.69 2.87
N PHE A 91 -7.93 -24.10 2.83
CA PHE A 91 -8.96 -23.71 3.78
C PHE A 91 -8.97 -24.67 4.97
N THR A 92 -9.30 -24.16 6.15
CA THR A 92 -9.48 -24.97 7.35
C THR A 92 -10.73 -25.85 7.22
N THR A 93 -11.80 -25.29 6.64
CA THR A 93 -13.05 -25.99 6.32
C THR A 93 -13.37 -25.81 4.84
N ALA A 94 -13.98 -26.81 4.21
CA ALA A 94 -14.38 -26.71 2.80
C ALA A 94 -15.34 -25.54 2.60
N PRO A 95 -15.02 -24.55 1.76
CA PRO A 95 -15.91 -23.42 1.50
C PRO A 95 -17.19 -23.85 0.80
N VAL A 96 -18.26 -23.08 0.94
CA VAL A 96 -19.57 -23.36 0.33
C VAL A 96 -19.90 -22.31 -0.73
N GLY A 97 -20.31 -22.75 -1.90
CA GLY A 97 -20.66 -21.88 -3.03
C GLY A 97 -19.50 -21.62 -3.99
N ALA A 98 -19.79 -20.85 -5.04
CA ALA A 98 -18.77 -20.50 -6.06
C ALA A 98 -17.66 -19.65 -5.45
N LEU A 99 -16.41 -19.97 -5.81
CA LEU A 99 -15.22 -19.29 -5.29
C LEU A 99 -14.72 -18.24 -6.27
N ILE A 100 -14.45 -17.05 -5.74
CA ILE A 100 -13.80 -15.98 -6.48
C ILE A 100 -12.55 -15.58 -5.70
N PHE A 101 -11.41 -15.67 -6.34
CA PHE A 101 -10.12 -15.21 -5.81
C PHE A 101 -9.76 -13.89 -6.49
N GLN A 102 -9.57 -12.86 -5.70
CA GLN A 102 -9.20 -11.52 -6.15
C GLN A 102 -7.94 -11.07 -5.44
N LEU A 103 -7.01 -10.47 -6.16
CA LEU A 103 -5.83 -9.85 -5.60
C LEU A 103 -5.93 -8.35 -5.80
N PHE A 104 -5.74 -7.59 -4.76
CA PHE A 104 -5.74 -6.13 -4.75
C PHE A 104 -4.36 -5.59 -4.39
N ASP A 105 -3.96 -4.51 -5.03
CA ASP A 105 -2.78 -3.76 -4.60
C ASP A 105 -3.06 -2.99 -3.32
N ILE A 106 -2.02 -2.84 -2.51
CA ILE A 106 -1.98 -1.99 -1.32
C ILE A 106 -0.90 -0.92 -1.57
N ASP A 107 -1.29 0.34 -1.55
CA ASP A 107 -0.39 1.47 -1.74
C ASP A 107 0.17 2.03 -0.42
N LEU A 108 0.18 1.24 0.64
CA LEU A 108 0.65 1.66 1.94
C LEU A 108 2.18 1.79 1.97
N TYR A 109 2.68 2.98 2.27
CA TYR A 109 4.06 3.21 2.66
C TYR A 109 4.23 3.25 4.18
N ARG A 110 3.39 4.03 4.87
CA ARG A 110 3.44 4.18 6.32
C ARG A 110 2.04 4.40 6.89
N LEU A 111 1.70 3.63 7.92
CA LEU A 111 0.49 3.85 8.71
C LEU A 111 0.64 5.14 9.51
N GLY A 112 -0.39 5.96 9.51
CA GLY A 112 -0.54 7.14 10.37
C GLY A 112 -1.54 6.85 11.50
N THR A 113 -2.55 7.70 11.63
CA THR A 113 -3.54 7.61 12.70
C THR A 113 -4.65 6.63 12.34
N VAL A 114 -5.04 5.80 13.30
CA VAL A 114 -6.23 4.94 13.23
C VAL A 114 -7.38 5.62 13.95
N ILE A 115 -8.54 5.68 13.31
CA ILE A 115 -9.73 6.43 13.80
C ILE A 115 -10.92 5.48 13.85
N TYR A 116 -11.68 5.55 14.92
CA TYR A 116 -12.92 4.80 15.10
C TYR A 116 -14.13 5.75 15.08
N ASN A 117 -15.17 5.40 14.28
CA ASN A 117 -16.41 6.17 14.11
C ASN A 117 -16.20 7.65 13.75
N ASP A 118 -15.19 7.99 12.96
CA ASP A 118 -14.85 9.37 12.56
C ASP A 118 -14.63 10.36 13.72
N ALA A 119 -14.51 9.89 14.95
CA ALA A 119 -14.44 10.72 16.14
C ALA A 119 -13.34 10.35 17.13
N ASN A 120 -13.08 9.07 17.33
CA ASN A 120 -12.18 8.60 18.36
C ASN A 120 -10.87 8.11 17.74
N GLU A 121 -9.77 8.72 18.15
CA GLU A 121 -8.45 8.18 17.84
C GLU A 121 -8.26 6.84 18.57
N VAL A 122 -7.77 5.84 17.85
CA VAL A 122 -7.40 4.55 18.42
C VAL A 122 -5.93 4.62 18.77
N GLN A 123 -5.60 4.48 20.04
CA GLN A 123 -4.23 4.61 20.52
C GLN A 123 -3.39 3.39 20.12
N GLU A 124 -2.23 3.64 19.52
CA GLU A 124 -1.24 2.60 19.26
C GLU A 124 -0.59 2.13 20.56
N ILE A 125 -0.52 0.82 20.73
CA ILE A 125 0.18 0.19 21.85
C ILE A 125 1.12 -0.90 21.32
N ASN A 126 2.19 -1.15 22.04
CA ASN A 126 3.08 -2.26 21.71
C ASN A 126 2.64 -3.58 22.40
N ARG A 127 3.22 -4.71 21.98
CA ARG A 127 2.89 -6.03 22.51
C ARG A 127 3.09 -6.15 24.02
N ASN A 128 4.10 -5.49 24.59
CA ASN A 128 4.38 -5.54 26.01
C ASN A 128 3.31 -4.76 26.81
N GLU A 129 2.94 -3.58 26.34
CA GLU A 129 1.84 -2.78 26.93
C GLU A 129 0.52 -3.51 26.88
N TRP A 130 0.24 -4.19 25.77
CA TRP A 130 -0.97 -5.02 25.63
C TRP A 130 -1.07 -6.07 26.72
N TYR A 131 0.01 -6.81 27.01
CA TYR A 131 0.00 -7.80 28.08
C TYR A 131 -0.19 -7.19 29.49
N GLN A 132 0.27 -5.97 29.71
CA GLN A 132 0.05 -5.23 30.96
C GLN A 132 -1.41 -4.78 31.09
N ILE A 133 -1.96 -4.18 30.05
CA ILE A 133 -3.35 -3.71 29.99
C ILE A 133 -4.33 -4.89 30.15
N LYS A 134 -4.07 -6.02 29.49
CA LYS A 134 -4.90 -7.22 29.58
C LYS A 134 -5.01 -7.79 31.01
N LYS A 135 -3.99 -7.56 31.85
CA LYS A 135 -3.97 -8.01 33.27
C LYS A 135 -4.60 -7.01 34.22
N ALA A 136 -4.87 -5.79 33.78
CA ALA A 136 -5.37 -4.71 34.60
C ALA A 136 -6.82 -4.33 34.20
N PRO A 137 -7.85 -4.86 34.86
CA PRO A 137 -9.25 -4.65 34.46
C PRO A 137 -9.68 -3.19 34.43
N LEU A 138 -9.08 -2.32 35.25
CA LEU A 138 -9.40 -0.90 35.32
C LEU A 138 -8.87 -0.08 34.14
N VAL A 139 -7.92 -0.64 33.38
CA VAL A 139 -7.30 0.01 32.22
C VAL A 139 -7.69 -0.71 30.92
N ALA A 140 -8.63 -1.65 31.00
CA ALA A 140 -9.08 -2.41 29.85
C ALA A 140 -9.65 -1.47 28.77
N PRO A 141 -9.30 -1.68 27.47
CA PRO A 141 -9.80 -0.87 26.39
C PRO A 141 -11.32 -0.87 26.31
N THR A 142 -11.90 0.27 26.02
CA THR A 142 -13.34 0.46 25.82
C THR A 142 -13.61 0.98 24.42
N THR A 143 -14.87 0.97 23.98
CA THR A 143 -15.26 1.54 22.68
C THR A 143 -15.08 3.07 22.60
N SER A 144 -15.01 3.75 23.75
CA SER A 144 -14.70 5.18 23.84
C SER A 144 -13.19 5.47 23.90
N GLN A 145 -12.40 4.50 24.31
CA GLN A 145 -10.93 4.56 24.38
C GLN A 145 -10.36 3.26 23.79
N PRO A 146 -10.47 3.05 22.49
CA PRO A 146 -9.95 1.87 21.86
C PRO A 146 -8.44 1.96 21.69
N VAL A 147 -7.79 0.79 21.63
CA VAL A 147 -6.35 0.69 21.36
C VAL A 147 -6.11 -0.28 20.21
N TYR A 148 -4.97 -0.16 19.53
CA TYR A 148 -4.60 -1.12 18.51
C TYR A 148 -3.14 -1.56 18.61
N LEU A 149 -2.90 -2.78 18.14
CA LEU A 149 -1.58 -3.34 17.87
C LEU A 149 -1.36 -3.39 16.37
N TYR A 150 -0.22 -2.95 15.90
CA TYR A 150 0.16 -3.07 14.50
C TYR A 150 1.27 -4.10 14.34
N GLU A 151 0.95 -5.26 13.78
CA GLU A 151 1.88 -6.36 13.58
C GLU A 151 1.57 -7.10 12.28
N ASP A 152 2.60 -7.49 11.55
CA ASP A 152 2.47 -8.25 10.31
C ASP A 152 1.51 -7.59 9.30
N GLN A 153 1.60 -6.26 9.17
CA GLN A 153 0.71 -5.44 8.34
C GLN A 153 -0.79 -5.59 8.68
N LYS A 154 -1.10 -6.02 9.89
CA LYS A 154 -2.46 -6.19 10.42
C LYS A 154 -2.67 -5.25 11.60
N ILE A 155 -3.88 -4.71 11.69
CA ILE A 155 -4.31 -3.81 12.74
C ILE A 155 -5.25 -4.57 13.67
N TYR A 156 -4.80 -4.94 14.86
CA TYR A 156 -5.60 -5.62 15.88
C TYR A 156 -6.21 -4.57 16.80
N VAL A 157 -7.50 -4.32 16.67
CA VAL A 157 -8.22 -3.31 17.47
C VAL A 157 -8.87 -3.95 18.67
N TYR A 158 -8.79 -3.28 19.82
CA TYR A 158 -9.43 -3.68 21.08
C TYR A 158 -10.28 -2.54 21.64
N PRO A 159 -11.47 -2.86 22.20
CA PRO A 159 -12.02 -4.19 22.45
C PRO A 159 -12.39 -4.92 21.14
N ALA A 160 -12.34 -6.26 21.15
CA ALA A 160 -12.64 -7.10 19.99
C ALA A 160 -14.11 -7.00 19.49
N THR A 161 -14.95 -6.26 20.20
CA THR A 161 -16.32 -5.91 19.78
C THR A 161 -16.34 -4.89 18.64
N ILE A 162 -15.24 -4.20 18.38
CA ILE A 162 -15.09 -3.28 17.25
C ILE A 162 -14.75 -4.11 16.02
N THR A 163 -15.71 -4.25 15.11
CA THR A 163 -15.60 -5.05 13.88
C THR A 163 -15.85 -4.22 12.61
N SER A 164 -16.06 -2.92 12.75
CA SER A 164 -16.35 -2.01 11.64
C SER A 164 -16.00 -0.56 12.00
N ALA A 165 -16.19 0.36 11.05
CA ALA A 165 -16.01 1.81 11.24
C ALA A 165 -14.60 2.24 11.66
N ILE A 166 -13.59 1.45 11.28
CA ILE A 166 -12.18 1.83 11.42
C ILE A 166 -11.73 2.50 10.13
N GLN A 167 -11.22 3.70 10.27
CA GLN A 167 -10.53 4.43 9.23
C GLN A 167 -9.05 4.54 9.58
N VAL A 168 -8.23 4.55 8.56
CA VAL A 168 -6.78 4.73 8.71
C VAL A 168 -6.31 5.89 7.86
N SER A 169 -5.59 6.80 8.48
CA SER A 169 -4.78 7.78 7.77
C SER A 169 -3.44 7.13 7.46
N TYR A 170 -2.96 7.27 6.24
CA TYR A 170 -1.70 6.67 5.84
C TYR A 170 -1.01 7.47 4.74
N ILE A 171 0.29 7.25 4.61
CA ILE A 171 1.07 7.75 3.49
C ILE A 171 1.08 6.67 2.42
N LYS A 172 0.61 7.00 1.22
CA LYS A 172 0.65 6.07 0.09
C LYS A 172 2.05 5.98 -0.50
N LYS A 173 2.39 4.84 -1.06
CA LYS A 173 3.53 4.66 -1.94
C LYS A 173 3.22 5.33 -3.28
N PRO A 174 4.11 6.18 -3.84
CA PRO A 174 3.93 6.71 -5.18
C PRO A 174 3.86 5.58 -6.22
N ALA A 175 3.06 5.78 -7.26
CA ALA A 175 3.05 4.85 -8.40
C ALA A 175 4.41 4.88 -9.12
N ASP A 176 4.89 3.71 -9.55
CA ASP A 176 6.11 3.64 -10.35
C ASP A 176 5.88 4.33 -11.71
N PRO A 177 6.72 5.31 -12.11
CA PRO A 177 6.57 5.98 -13.38
C PRO A 177 6.88 5.03 -14.53
N ILE A 178 6.03 5.03 -15.55
CA ILE A 178 6.18 4.19 -16.74
C ILE A 178 6.16 5.09 -17.98
N TRP A 179 7.19 4.98 -18.81
CA TRP A 179 7.21 5.62 -20.11
C TRP A 179 6.60 4.67 -21.15
N GLY A 180 5.33 4.88 -21.46
CA GLY A 180 4.62 4.14 -22.49
C GLY A 180 5.00 4.64 -23.89
N SER A 181 5.19 3.74 -24.84
CA SER A 181 5.51 4.10 -26.22
C SER A 181 4.76 3.25 -27.22
N VAL A 182 4.55 3.80 -28.41
CA VAL A 182 4.07 3.08 -29.59
C VAL A 182 5.12 3.20 -30.70
N THR A 183 5.23 2.16 -31.51
CA THR A 183 6.13 2.21 -32.67
C THR A 183 5.50 3.03 -33.79
N GLY A 184 6.14 4.11 -34.19
CA GLY A 184 5.71 4.95 -35.31
C GLY A 184 6.00 4.29 -36.68
N ALA A 185 5.54 4.92 -37.76
CA ALA A 185 5.63 4.41 -39.12
C ALA A 185 7.09 4.18 -39.64
N LEU A 186 8.05 4.87 -39.05
CA LEU A 186 9.48 4.74 -39.38
C LEU A 186 10.27 3.88 -38.38
N GLY A 187 9.56 3.14 -37.50
CA GLY A 187 10.17 2.30 -36.46
C GLY A 187 10.63 3.06 -35.20
N GLN A 188 10.43 4.38 -35.12
CA GLN A 188 10.75 5.18 -33.93
C GLN A 188 9.75 4.94 -32.80
N PHE A 189 10.20 5.05 -31.56
CA PHE A 189 9.34 5.04 -30.38
C PHE A 189 8.73 6.42 -30.17
N VAL A 190 7.40 6.50 -30.17
CA VAL A 190 6.63 7.72 -29.91
C VAL A 190 5.96 7.59 -28.56
N TYR A 191 6.06 8.63 -27.73
CA TYR A 191 5.40 8.66 -26.42
C TYR A 191 3.88 8.41 -26.53
N ASN A 192 3.36 7.58 -25.65
CA ASN A 192 1.92 7.28 -25.55
C ASN A 192 1.43 7.57 -24.13
N GLU A 193 0.65 8.64 -23.97
CA GLU A 193 0.11 9.07 -22.70
C GLU A 193 -0.82 8.03 -22.06
N GLN A 194 -1.58 7.27 -22.86
CA GLN A 194 -2.55 6.30 -22.35
C GLN A 194 -1.90 5.08 -21.68
N THR A 195 -0.65 4.76 -22.05
CA THR A 195 0.11 3.65 -21.48
C THR A 195 1.23 4.11 -20.55
N SER A 196 1.32 5.43 -20.31
CA SER A 196 2.33 6.03 -19.45
C SER A 196 1.77 6.30 -18.06
N THR A 197 2.62 6.14 -17.03
CA THR A 197 2.36 6.59 -15.67
C THR A 197 3.29 7.73 -15.34
N GLN A 198 2.73 8.88 -15.00
CA GLN A 198 3.50 10.07 -14.66
C GLN A 198 4.12 9.96 -13.26
N PHE A 199 5.18 10.75 -13.01
CA PHE A 199 5.74 10.90 -11.69
C PHE A 199 4.73 11.56 -10.74
N GLU A 200 4.44 10.93 -9.63
CA GLU A 200 3.67 11.52 -8.53
C GLU A 200 4.62 12.27 -7.59
N LEU A 201 4.98 13.51 -7.95
CA LEU A 201 5.89 14.35 -7.17
C LEU A 201 5.27 15.73 -6.92
N HIS A 202 5.65 16.35 -5.80
CA HIS A 202 5.31 17.74 -5.56
C HIS A 202 5.92 18.63 -6.64
N PRO A 203 5.22 19.69 -7.12
CA PRO A 203 5.74 20.57 -8.19
C PRO A 203 7.12 21.15 -7.92
N SER A 204 7.49 21.38 -6.67
CA SER A 204 8.84 21.86 -6.29
C SER A 204 9.97 20.90 -6.64
N GLU A 205 9.68 19.60 -6.75
CA GLU A 205 10.67 18.56 -7.04
C GLU A 205 10.96 18.38 -8.55
N GLN A 206 10.13 19.00 -9.41
CA GLN A 206 10.23 18.80 -10.86
C GLN A 206 11.58 19.27 -11.42
N THR A 207 12.07 20.40 -10.95
CA THR A 207 13.36 20.96 -11.42
C THR A 207 14.51 20.03 -11.06
N GLU A 208 14.55 19.55 -9.81
CA GLU A 208 15.60 18.64 -9.35
C GLU A 208 15.55 17.31 -10.11
N LEU A 209 14.34 16.78 -10.35
CA LEU A 209 14.17 15.58 -11.16
C LEU A 209 14.71 15.75 -12.57
N ILE A 210 14.39 16.86 -13.24
CA ILE A 210 14.87 17.15 -14.59
C ILE A 210 16.41 17.22 -14.60
N LEU A 211 17.02 17.89 -13.62
CA LEU A 211 18.46 17.96 -13.51
C LEU A 211 19.11 16.60 -13.30
N LYS A 212 18.52 15.75 -12.45
CA LYS A 212 19.00 14.38 -12.24
C LYS A 212 18.88 13.53 -13.51
N ILE A 213 17.78 13.65 -14.24
CA ILE A 213 17.59 12.94 -15.52
C ILE A 213 18.65 13.40 -16.54
N LEU A 214 18.89 14.70 -16.65
CA LEU A 214 19.92 15.24 -17.56
C LEU A 214 21.33 14.78 -17.17
N MET A 215 21.62 14.71 -15.87
CA MET A 215 22.89 14.18 -15.36
C MET A 215 23.10 12.72 -15.78
N TYR A 216 22.09 11.86 -15.58
CA TYR A 216 22.16 10.47 -16.00
C TYR A 216 22.25 10.33 -17.53
N ALA A 217 21.50 11.11 -18.29
CA ALA A 217 21.58 11.14 -19.75
C ALA A 217 22.98 11.59 -20.22
N GLY A 218 23.57 12.61 -19.60
CA GLY A 218 24.91 13.07 -19.89
C GLY A 218 25.98 12.00 -19.64
N VAL A 219 25.84 11.21 -18.57
CA VAL A 219 26.72 10.07 -18.30
C VAL A 219 26.59 8.99 -19.40
N ILE A 220 25.36 8.70 -19.84
CA ILE A 220 25.12 7.67 -20.87
C ILE A 220 25.69 8.10 -22.24
N ILE A 221 25.57 9.39 -22.60
CA ILE A 221 26.07 9.91 -23.87
C ILE A 221 27.55 10.41 -23.80
N GLU A 222 28.19 10.20 -22.64
CA GLU A 222 29.57 10.59 -22.38
C GLU A 222 29.85 12.12 -22.64
N ASP A 223 28.87 12.98 -22.28
CA ASP A 223 29.02 14.43 -22.37
C ASP A 223 29.38 15.04 -21.01
N PRO A 224 30.68 15.33 -20.75
CA PRO A 224 31.14 15.86 -19.47
C PRO A 224 30.59 17.24 -19.14
N SER A 225 30.29 18.07 -20.15
CA SER A 225 29.79 19.43 -19.95
C SER A 225 28.37 19.43 -19.40
N LEU A 226 27.53 18.54 -19.90
CA LEU A 226 26.15 18.35 -19.42
C LEU A 226 26.11 17.84 -18.00
N VAL A 227 26.99 16.88 -17.67
CA VAL A 227 27.11 16.35 -16.30
C VAL A 227 27.57 17.44 -15.33
N GLN A 228 28.56 18.26 -15.72
CA GLN A 228 29.08 19.32 -14.85
C GLN A 228 28.03 20.38 -14.56
N ILE A 229 27.30 20.87 -15.56
CA ILE A 229 26.21 21.84 -15.38
C ILE A 229 25.09 21.28 -14.45
N ALA A 230 24.72 20.03 -14.65
CA ALA A 230 23.70 19.39 -13.82
C ALA A 230 24.15 19.24 -12.36
N VAL A 231 25.39 18.83 -12.12
CA VAL A 231 25.97 18.68 -10.77
C VAL A 231 26.07 20.03 -10.06
N GLU A 232 26.53 21.09 -10.72
CA GLU A 232 26.63 22.44 -10.13
C GLU A 232 25.24 22.95 -9.70
N LYS A 233 24.20 22.72 -10.50
CA LYS A 233 22.83 23.10 -10.18
C LYS A 233 22.27 22.32 -9.00
N VAL A 234 22.43 21.01 -8.96
CA VAL A 234 21.98 20.16 -7.84
C VAL A 234 22.68 20.57 -6.53
N GLN A 235 23.99 20.84 -6.56
CA GLN A 235 24.72 21.31 -5.38
C GLN A 235 24.26 22.70 -4.92
N GLY A 236 23.91 23.58 -5.85
CA GLY A 236 23.36 24.91 -5.53
C GLY A 236 22.00 24.81 -4.84
N ASP A 237 21.11 23.95 -5.32
CA ASP A 237 19.80 23.73 -4.72
C ASP A 237 19.90 23.06 -3.34
N ASP A 238 20.78 22.07 -3.18
CA ASP A 238 21.07 21.43 -1.88
C ASP A 238 21.59 22.41 -0.82
N MET A 239 22.39 23.40 -1.22
CA MET A 239 22.88 24.44 -0.30
C MET A 239 21.78 25.43 0.09
N ASN A 240 20.89 25.77 -0.82
CA ASN A 240 19.76 26.65 -0.54
C ASN A 240 18.71 25.98 0.37
N GLU A 241 18.52 24.66 0.26
CA GLU A 241 17.63 23.92 1.16
C GLU A 241 18.21 23.75 2.57
N LYS A 242 19.52 23.82 2.74
CA LYS A 242 20.21 23.67 4.03
C LYS A 242 20.42 24.99 4.77
N SER A 243 20.21 26.12 4.14
CA SER A 243 20.30 27.45 4.76
C SER A 243 18.96 27.90 5.31
#